data_8b7b4da0a165ff0da8a8713026b9d0e0
#
_entry.id   8b7b4da0a165ff0da8a8713026b9d0e0
#
_cell.length_a   1.000
_cell.length_b   1.000
_cell.length_c   1.000
_cell.angle_alpha   90.00
_cell.angle_beta   90.00
_cell.angle_gamma   90.00
#
_symmetry.space_group_name_H-M   'P 1'
#
loop_
_entity.id
_entity.type
_entity.pdbx_description
1 polymer ?
#
loop_
_entity_poly.entity_id
_entity_poly.type
_entity_poly.pdbx_seq_one_letter_code
_entity_poly.pdbx_strand_id
1 'polypeptide(L)'
;ISEEIAEKALGLIDVDYEELPTVFDPEEAMKGGAPQLHEGAPNNIAKNPSFHFGDVEAGFAEADHIFEGVYQTQRVHTCYMEPRVCVVDCDRDGHFTVHSSMQHIFGLREKLAYALGIAESRVTVIKPPYIGGGFGGKLDIGHMEPLAALLSERTRRPVRIEHTRYEDFISTARHPIQVWLKTGVKADGTITAREARSILDTGAHATHGAEVIMVHGLFGVVFPYRCPNKKWEGFTVYTNNMIGGGFRGYGCPQGCFAVESQIDEICETLGFDPVEFRLKNAYQKGDPHPFNPNWTLNSYGYDEALRLGAERIGWSSRAPAGSSPGVRKRGIGVGTQGIWVSGCMGFPDIYEHTGAIIKLNRDGSADIYSGTVDIGSGQIATLCQIAAAELGGGMDKVRMVYADTDTVPFDAPTHASRGTYSSGLAVKAAAAQVRKRVFEIAAGLMEANPDDLDISNGQVYVKGSPDSARALTDIIHIAESPFIMDTEQGPRPSSPPEHKGTIIGSSSLAPPENPSPATALFVEVEVDTETGQ
;
A
#
# COMPACT_ATOMS: atom_id res chain seq x y z
N ILE A 1 -37.91 -0.91 -10.59
CA ILE A 1 -37.83 -2.34 -10.20
C ILE A 1 -37.22 -2.34 -8.80
N SER A 2 -37.76 -3.13 -7.91
CA SER A 2 -37.31 -3.25 -6.51
C SER A 2 -36.43 -4.48 -6.32
N GLU A 3 -35.65 -4.51 -5.25
CA GLU A 3 -34.84 -5.65 -4.80
C GLU A 3 -35.73 -6.92 -4.62
N GLU A 4 -36.90 -6.75 -4.01
CA GLU A 4 -37.88 -7.82 -3.84
C GLU A 4 -38.31 -8.49 -5.18
N ILE A 5 -38.43 -7.68 -6.25
CA ILE A 5 -38.75 -8.21 -7.59
C ILE A 5 -37.53 -8.96 -8.16
N ALA A 6 -36.30 -8.46 -7.92
CA ALA A 6 -35.09 -9.14 -8.35
C ALA A 6 -34.93 -10.49 -7.65
N GLU A 7 -35.15 -10.55 -6.33
CA GLU A 7 -35.12 -11.81 -5.55
C GLU A 7 -36.13 -12.82 -6.06
N LYS A 8 -37.37 -12.38 -6.35
CA LYS A 8 -38.39 -13.27 -6.96
C LYS A 8 -37.94 -13.78 -8.33
N ALA A 9 -37.25 -12.93 -9.12
CA ALA A 9 -36.78 -13.33 -10.44
C ALA A 9 -35.65 -14.38 -10.37
N LEU A 10 -34.81 -14.37 -9.34
CA LEU A 10 -33.81 -15.41 -9.12
C LEU A 10 -34.41 -16.79 -9.00
N GLY A 11 -35.56 -16.92 -8.30
CA GLY A 11 -36.27 -18.17 -8.15
C GLY A 11 -36.94 -18.70 -9.43
N LEU A 12 -36.93 -17.91 -10.53
CA LEU A 12 -37.45 -18.31 -11.85
C LEU A 12 -36.34 -18.76 -12.81
N ILE A 13 -35.11 -18.73 -12.38
CA ILE A 13 -33.96 -19.16 -13.18
C ILE A 13 -33.59 -20.58 -12.79
N ASP A 14 -33.78 -21.50 -13.70
CA ASP A 14 -33.30 -22.87 -13.56
C ASP A 14 -31.85 -22.95 -14.02
N VAL A 15 -30.96 -23.51 -13.19
CA VAL A 15 -29.56 -23.72 -13.49
C VAL A 15 -29.23 -25.20 -13.38
N ASP A 16 -28.74 -25.76 -14.47
CA ASP A 16 -28.29 -27.15 -14.55
C ASP A 16 -26.77 -27.18 -14.37
N TYR A 17 -26.26 -27.92 -13.38
CA TYR A 17 -24.85 -27.99 -13.04
C TYR A 17 -24.27 -29.37 -13.35
N GLU A 18 -23.18 -29.41 -14.12
CA GLU A 18 -22.32 -30.58 -14.25
C GLU A 18 -21.14 -30.43 -13.30
N GLU A 19 -21.03 -31.33 -12.32
CA GLU A 19 -19.91 -31.32 -11.36
C GLU A 19 -18.65 -31.87 -12.03
N LEU A 20 -17.56 -31.10 -11.99
CA LEU A 20 -16.25 -31.48 -12.48
C LEU A 20 -15.35 -31.93 -11.32
N PRO A 21 -14.29 -32.76 -11.60
CA PRO A 21 -13.30 -33.11 -10.59
C PRO A 21 -12.65 -31.86 -9.98
N THR A 22 -12.50 -31.85 -8.67
CA THR A 22 -11.97 -30.70 -7.92
C THR A 22 -10.71 -31.06 -7.14
N VAL A 23 -9.88 -30.06 -6.85
CA VAL A 23 -8.72 -30.16 -5.96
C VAL A 23 -8.65 -28.92 -5.05
N PHE A 24 -8.60 -29.13 -3.74
CA PHE A 24 -8.59 -28.07 -2.73
C PHE A 24 -7.26 -27.93 -2.00
N ASP A 25 -6.47 -29.01 -1.92
CA ASP A 25 -5.14 -28.98 -1.32
C ASP A 25 -4.11 -28.54 -2.37
N PRO A 26 -3.32 -27.48 -2.12
CA PRO A 26 -2.36 -26.98 -3.11
C PRO A 26 -1.18 -27.93 -3.37
N GLU A 27 -0.76 -28.77 -2.40
CA GLU A 27 0.27 -29.79 -2.65
C GLU A 27 -0.27 -30.91 -3.55
N GLU A 28 -1.50 -31.35 -3.32
CA GLU A 28 -2.16 -32.33 -4.19
C GLU A 28 -2.39 -31.74 -5.60
N ALA A 29 -2.76 -30.45 -5.70
CA ALA A 29 -2.96 -29.78 -6.99
C ALA A 29 -1.71 -29.73 -7.87
N MET A 30 -0.53 -29.72 -7.28
CA MET A 30 0.76 -29.72 -7.99
C MET A 30 1.17 -31.11 -8.48
N LYS A 31 0.52 -32.19 -8.05
CA LYS A 31 0.89 -33.56 -8.44
C LYS A 31 0.43 -33.90 -9.85
N GLY A 32 1.21 -34.76 -10.53
CA GLY A 32 0.81 -35.30 -11.83
C GLY A 32 -0.51 -36.07 -11.74
N GLY A 33 -1.46 -35.73 -12.63
CA GLY A 33 -2.81 -36.34 -12.66
C GLY A 33 -3.86 -35.65 -11.81
N ALA A 34 -3.53 -34.58 -11.09
CA ALA A 34 -4.51 -33.73 -10.43
C ALA A 34 -5.43 -33.03 -11.48
N PRO A 35 -6.68 -32.70 -11.11
CA PRO A 35 -7.55 -31.90 -11.96
C PRO A 35 -6.85 -30.59 -12.38
N GLN A 36 -6.79 -30.31 -13.68
CA GLN A 36 -6.14 -29.12 -14.25
C GLN A 36 -7.16 -27.98 -14.31
N LEU A 37 -6.92 -26.88 -13.58
CA LEU A 37 -7.83 -25.74 -13.56
C LEU A 37 -7.64 -24.80 -14.75
N HIS A 38 -6.40 -24.56 -15.17
CA HIS A 38 -6.07 -23.66 -16.27
C HIS A 38 -5.09 -24.33 -17.23
N GLU A 39 -5.41 -24.37 -18.51
CA GLU A 39 -4.57 -25.01 -19.54
C GLU A 39 -3.14 -24.45 -19.60
N GLY A 40 -3.00 -23.14 -19.37
CA GLY A 40 -1.71 -22.43 -19.38
C GLY A 40 -0.85 -22.61 -18.12
N ALA A 41 -1.33 -23.36 -17.10
CA ALA A 41 -0.63 -23.53 -15.83
C ALA A 41 -0.39 -25.02 -15.51
N PRO A 42 0.61 -25.67 -16.12
CA PRO A 42 0.93 -27.07 -15.86
C PRO A 42 1.08 -27.35 -14.37
N ASN A 43 0.52 -28.47 -13.90
CA ASN A 43 0.46 -28.85 -12.48
C ASN A 43 -0.17 -27.76 -11.59
N ASN A 44 -1.10 -26.98 -12.14
CA ASN A 44 -1.76 -25.87 -11.45
C ASN A 44 -0.80 -24.78 -10.88
N ILE A 45 0.44 -24.69 -11.37
CA ILE A 45 1.42 -23.71 -10.92
C ILE A 45 1.28 -22.43 -11.74
N ALA A 46 0.78 -21.36 -11.10
CA ALA A 46 0.65 -20.04 -11.71
C ALA A 46 2.00 -19.28 -11.74
N LYS A 47 2.85 -19.46 -10.71
CA LYS A 47 4.16 -18.82 -10.59
C LYS A 47 5.09 -19.66 -9.70
N ASN A 48 6.37 -19.71 -10.07
CA ASN A 48 7.41 -20.39 -9.27
C ASN A 48 8.68 -19.55 -9.23
N PRO A 49 8.74 -18.50 -8.37
CA PRO A 49 9.96 -17.72 -8.18
C PRO A 49 10.91 -18.40 -7.19
N SER A 50 12.21 -18.08 -7.35
CA SER A 50 13.24 -18.50 -6.40
C SER A 50 14.29 -17.42 -6.18
N PHE A 51 14.88 -17.39 -4.99
CA PHE A 51 15.99 -16.51 -4.64
C PHE A 51 17.11 -17.30 -3.97
N HIS A 52 18.34 -16.95 -4.32
CA HIS A 52 19.54 -17.58 -3.78
C HIS A 52 20.61 -16.52 -3.50
N PHE A 53 21.14 -16.50 -2.30
CA PHE A 53 22.20 -15.60 -1.85
C PHE A 53 23.23 -16.41 -1.05
N GLY A 54 24.53 -16.25 -1.37
CA GLY A 54 25.61 -16.99 -0.73
C GLY A 54 25.63 -18.49 -1.07
N ASP A 55 26.17 -19.28 -0.16
CA ASP A 55 26.26 -20.75 -0.24
C ASP A 55 25.56 -21.38 0.97
N VAL A 56 24.36 -21.89 0.75
CA VAL A 56 23.50 -22.44 1.81
C VAL A 56 24.09 -23.69 2.43
N GLU A 57 24.72 -24.57 1.64
CA GLU A 57 25.33 -25.80 2.14
C GLU A 57 26.54 -25.49 3.04
N ALA A 58 27.41 -24.57 2.61
CA ALA A 58 28.52 -24.10 3.44
C ALA A 58 28.00 -23.43 4.73
N GLY A 59 26.94 -22.63 4.63
CA GLY A 59 26.32 -21.98 5.78
C GLY A 59 25.71 -22.95 6.78
N PHE A 60 25.11 -24.04 6.33
CA PHE A 60 24.64 -25.12 7.23
C PHE A 60 25.79 -25.95 7.83
N ALA A 61 26.88 -26.14 7.08
CA ALA A 61 28.06 -26.79 7.59
C ALA A 61 28.78 -25.99 8.70
N GLU A 62 28.61 -24.65 8.71
CA GLU A 62 29.12 -23.76 9.76
C GLU A 62 28.22 -23.69 11.01
N ALA A 63 26.99 -24.18 10.92
CA ALA A 63 26.02 -24.11 12.00
C ALA A 63 26.32 -25.19 13.08
N ASP A 64 26.21 -24.80 14.36
CA ASP A 64 26.26 -25.75 15.46
C ASP A 64 24.91 -26.44 15.69
N HIS A 65 23.82 -25.75 15.31
CA HIS A 65 22.43 -26.22 15.45
C HIS A 65 21.62 -25.95 14.20
N ILE A 66 20.75 -26.89 13.83
CA ILE A 66 19.85 -26.80 12.71
C ILE A 66 18.42 -26.98 13.20
N PHE A 67 17.53 -26.08 12.84
CA PHE A 67 16.10 -26.12 13.15
C PHE A 67 15.30 -26.23 11.85
N GLU A 68 14.35 -27.15 11.83
CA GLU A 68 13.43 -27.34 10.72
C GLU A 68 12.00 -27.33 11.24
N GLY A 69 11.10 -26.66 10.53
CA GLY A 69 9.69 -26.59 10.89
C GLY A 69 8.79 -26.31 9.67
N VAL A 70 7.51 -26.63 9.83
CA VAL A 70 6.46 -26.29 8.86
C VAL A 70 5.45 -25.39 9.55
N TYR A 71 5.20 -24.23 8.94
CA TYR A 71 4.33 -23.20 9.46
C TYR A 71 3.23 -22.93 8.45
N GLN A 72 1.98 -22.87 8.90
CA GLN A 72 0.83 -22.68 8.03
C GLN A 72 -0.04 -21.55 8.52
N THR A 73 -0.49 -20.71 7.59
CA THR A 73 -1.45 -19.66 7.88
C THR A 73 -2.77 -19.92 7.17
N GLN A 74 -3.86 -19.51 7.81
CA GLN A 74 -5.20 -19.69 7.28
C GLN A 74 -5.60 -18.55 6.33
N ARG A 75 -6.68 -18.80 5.58
CA ARG A 75 -7.39 -17.79 4.80
C ARG A 75 -8.13 -16.82 5.74
N VAL A 76 -8.00 -15.51 5.50
CA VAL A 76 -8.60 -14.47 6.36
C VAL A 76 -9.14 -13.35 5.48
N HIS A 77 -10.39 -12.95 5.68
CA HIS A 77 -10.97 -11.78 5.03
C HIS A 77 -10.43 -10.47 5.65
N THR A 78 -10.32 -9.41 4.85
CA THR A 78 -9.81 -8.08 5.30
C THR A 78 -10.75 -7.37 6.27
N CYS A 79 -12.01 -7.77 6.36
CA CYS A 79 -13.04 -7.29 7.29
C CYS A 79 -13.25 -5.77 7.28
N TYR A 80 -13.17 -5.13 6.12
CA TYR A 80 -13.53 -3.71 5.99
C TYR A 80 -15.03 -3.51 6.34
N MET A 81 -15.35 -2.34 6.93
CA MET A 81 -16.71 -2.06 7.42
C MET A 81 -17.71 -1.79 6.28
N GLU A 82 -17.29 -1.08 5.25
CA GLU A 82 -18.10 -0.80 4.07
C GLU A 82 -18.05 -1.98 3.09
N PRO A 83 -19.17 -2.65 2.77
CA PRO A 83 -19.21 -3.65 1.71
C PRO A 83 -18.73 -3.08 0.37
N ARG A 84 -18.33 -3.96 -0.55
CA ARG A 84 -18.04 -3.55 -1.94
C ARG A 84 -19.31 -3.08 -2.61
N VAL A 85 -19.22 -1.94 -3.29
CA VAL A 85 -20.33 -1.34 -4.03
C VAL A 85 -19.82 -0.65 -5.27
N CYS A 86 -20.56 -0.77 -6.37
CA CYS A 86 -20.34 0.03 -7.57
C CYS A 86 -21.66 0.54 -8.15
N VAL A 87 -21.58 1.65 -8.86
CA VAL A 87 -22.62 2.18 -9.74
C VAL A 87 -21.99 2.47 -11.08
N VAL A 88 -22.55 1.93 -12.14
CA VAL A 88 -22.07 2.17 -13.51
C VAL A 88 -23.22 2.70 -14.35
N ASP A 89 -22.95 3.80 -15.08
CA ASP A 89 -23.85 4.39 -16.05
C ASP A 89 -23.21 4.39 -17.44
N CYS A 90 -23.87 3.79 -18.41
CA CYS A 90 -23.48 3.80 -19.82
C CYS A 90 -24.38 4.77 -20.60
N ASP A 91 -23.82 5.84 -21.11
CA ASP A 91 -24.54 6.82 -21.91
C ASP A 91 -24.89 6.30 -23.32
N ARG A 92 -25.54 7.15 -24.13
CA ARG A 92 -25.98 6.78 -25.49
C ARG A 92 -24.82 6.57 -26.46
N ASP A 93 -23.70 7.21 -26.20
CA ASP A 93 -22.49 7.15 -27.04
C ASP A 93 -21.59 5.96 -26.62
N GLY A 94 -22.00 5.19 -25.57
CA GLY A 94 -21.29 4.04 -25.04
C GLY A 94 -20.08 4.44 -24.19
N HIS A 95 -20.13 5.59 -23.54
CA HIS A 95 -19.18 6.01 -22.53
C HIS A 95 -19.68 5.55 -21.15
N PHE A 96 -18.78 5.03 -20.33
CA PHE A 96 -19.09 4.49 -19.02
C PHE A 96 -18.59 5.42 -17.91
N THR A 97 -19.50 5.88 -17.07
CA THR A 97 -19.18 6.59 -15.83
C THR A 97 -19.31 5.60 -14.66
N VAL A 98 -18.23 5.44 -13.89
CA VAL A 98 -18.10 4.40 -12.86
C VAL A 98 -17.85 5.04 -11.49
N HIS A 99 -18.69 4.72 -10.52
CA HIS A 99 -18.46 4.95 -9.09
C HIS A 99 -18.22 3.60 -8.44
N SER A 100 -17.09 3.41 -7.76
CA SER A 100 -16.80 2.16 -7.05
C SER A 100 -15.98 2.42 -5.80
N SER A 101 -16.19 1.58 -4.78
CA SER A 101 -15.43 1.59 -3.53
C SER A 101 -14.05 0.95 -3.69
N MET A 102 -13.28 1.37 -4.71
CA MET A 102 -11.97 0.81 -5.08
C MET A 102 -10.81 1.68 -4.61
N GLN A 103 -9.69 1.03 -4.27
CA GLN A 103 -8.44 1.69 -3.84
C GLN A 103 -7.63 2.24 -5.02
N HIS A 104 -7.99 1.91 -6.27
CA HIS A 104 -7.24 2.24 -7.48
C HIS A 104 -8.16 2.61 -8.64
N ILE A 105 -8.41 3.91 -8.84
CA ILE A 105 -9.32 4.38 -9.90
C ILE A 105 -8.77 4.15 -11.31
N PHE A 106 -7.47 4.32 -11.53
CA PHE A 106 -6.84 4.08 -12.83
C PHE A 106 -6.78 2.59 -13.18
N GLY A 107 -6.46 1.72 -12.23
CA GLY A 107 -6.49 0.28 -12.47
C GLY A 107 -7.90 -0.25 -12.69
N LEU A 108 -8.91 0.36 -12.07
CA LEU A 108 -10.31 0.05 -12.38
C LEU A 108 -10.64 0.45 -13.82
N ARG A 109 -10.26 1.65 -14.26
CA ARG A 109 -10.43 2.14 -15.64
C ARG A 109 -9.82 1.17 -16.66
N GLU A 110 -8.55 0.85 -16.49
CA GLU A 110 -7.77 -0.05 -17.37
C GLU A 110 -8.42 -1.44 -17.45
N LYS A 111 -8.63 -2.08 -16.31
CA LYS A 111 -9.15 -3.46 -16.26
C LYS A 111 -10.59 -3.56 -16.73
N LEU A 112 -11.42 -2.55 -16.45
CA LEU A 112 -12.79 -2.53 -16.96
C LEU A 112 -12.83 -2.35 -18.46
N ALA A 113 -12.03 -1.43 -19.01
CA ALA A 113 -11.91 -1.24 -20.46
C ALA A 113 -11.43 -2.52 -21.15
N TYR A 114 -10.43 -3.19 -20.57
CA TYR A 114 -9.95 -4.49 -21.06
C TYR A 114 -11.05 -5.56 -21.03
N ALA A 115 -11.78 -5.70 -19.94
CA ALA A 115 -12.85 -6.68 -19.79
C ALA A 115 -14.02 -6.46 -20.77
N LEU A 116 -14.30 -5.20 -21.13
CA LEU A 116 -15.33 -4.83 -22.09
C LEU A 116 -14.83 -4.80 -23.55
N GLY A 117 -13.53 -4.92 -23.78
CA GLY A 117 -12.92 -4.84 -25.12
C GLY A 117 -13.00 -3.45 -25.75
N ILE A 118 -12.95 -2.38 -24.95
CA ILE A 118 -13.07 -0.98 -25.40
C ILE A 118 -11.82 -0.17 -25.03
N ALA A 119 -11.70 1.02 -25.63
CA ALA A 119 -10.62 1.95 -25.26
C ALA A 119 -10.84 2.53 -23.86
N GLU A 120 -9.76 2.75 -23.10
CA GLU A 120 -9.82 3.36 -21.76
C GLU A 120 -10.48 4.75 -21.76
N SER A 121 -10.33 5.52 -22.84
CA SER A 121 -10.99 6.83 -23.00
C SER A 121 -12.52 6.77 -23.02
N ARG A 122 -13.10 5.57 -23.07
CA ARG A 122 -14.54 5.36 -22.95
C ARG A 122 -14.99 5.03 -21.52
N VAL A 123 -14.08 5.06 -20.56
CA VAL A 123 -14.37 4.78 -19.15
C VAL A 123 -13.85 5.95 -18.30
N THR A 124 -14.74 6.61 -17.60
CA THR A 124 -14.41 7.60 -16.56
C THR A 124 -14.71 7.02 -15.20
N VAL A 125 -13.72 6.93 -14.33
CA VAL A 125 -13.91 6.50 -12.93
C VAL A 125 -13.94 7.73 -12.04
N ILE A 126 -15.06 7.95 -11.36
CA ILE A 126 -15.21 9.04 -10.40
C ILE A 126 -14.50 8.66 -9.10
N LYS A 127 -13.59 9.50 -8.66
CA LYS A 127 -12.88 9.31 -7.42
C LYS A 127 -13.83 9.43 -6.23
N PRO A 128 -13.99 8.38 -5.40
CA PRO A 128 -14.81 8.49 -4.21
C PRO A 128 -14.17 9.46 -3.22
N PRO A 129 -14.95 10.27 -2.48
CA PRO A 129 -14.40 11.14 -1.46
C PRO A 129 -13.73 10.35 -0.33
N TYR A 130 -14.35 9.26 0.10
CA TYR A 130 -13.85 8.33 1.12
C TYR A 130 -14.30 6.92 0.81
N ILE A 131 -13.52 5.95 1.28
CA ILE A 131 -13.88 4.53 1.27
C ILE A 131 -13.86 4.03 2.71
N GLY A 132 -14.86 3.26 3.11
CA GLY A 132 -15.03 2.70 4.45
C GLY A 132 -14.11 1.51 4.75
N GLY A 133 -12.80 1.67 4.50
CA GLY A 133 -11.78 0.64 4.63
C GLY A 133 -11.59 -0.15 3.33
N GLY A 134 -10.44 -0.77 3.20
CA GLY A 134 -10.10 -1.63 2.08
C GLY A 134 -9.04 -2.66 2.47
N PHE A 135 -7.96 -2.21 3.14
CA PHE A 135 -6.86 -3.03 3.66
C PHE A 135 -6.25 -3.98 2.63
N GLY A 136 -6.34 -3.63 1.32
CA GLY A 136 -5.95 -4.47 0.20
C GLY A 136 -7.11 -5.22 -0.46
N GLY A 137 -8.21 -5.50 0.23
CA GLY A 137 -9.34 -6.25 -0.32
C GLY A 137 -10.16 -5.52 -1.39
N LYS A 138 -9.93 -4.22 -1.58
CA LYS A 138 -10.56 -3.39 -2.62
C LYS A 138 -9.56 -2.88 -3.67
N LEU A 139 -8.45 -3.61 -3.89
CA LEU A 139 -7.46 -3.29 -4.93
C LEU A 139 -7.87 -3.80 -6.31
N ASP A 140 -8.45 -5.00 -6.35
CA ASP A 140 -8.82 -5.64 -7.60
C ASP A 140 -10.24 -5.30 -8.03
N ILE A 141 -10.40 -5.14 -9.35
CA ILE A 141 -11.70 -5.24 -9.98
C ILE A 141 -12.26 -6.65 -9.75
N GLY A 142 -13.52 -6.73 -9.34
CA GLY A 142 -14.24 -8.01 -9.23
C GLY A 142 -15.12 -8.27 -10.45
N HIS A 143 -16.09 -9.15 -10.27
CA HIS A 143 -17.13 -9.40 -11.28
C HIS A 143 -18.20 -8.29 -11.29
N MET A 144 -18.30 -7.49 -10.23
CA MET A 144 -19.36 -6.49 -10.06
C MET A 144 -19.31 -5.38 -11.11
N GLU A 145 -18.16 -4.79 -11.30
CA GLU A 145 -17.99 -3.63 -12.18
C GLU A 145 -18.24 -3.99 -13.66
N PRO A 146 -17.65 -5.06 -14.22
CA PRO A 146 -17.99 -5.50 -15.59
C PRO A 146 -19.45 -5.90 -15.75
N LEU A 147 -20.03 -6.57 -14.76
CA LEU A 147 -21.43 -6.99 -14.80
C LEU A 147 -22.37 -5.79 -14.75
N ALA A 148 -22.11 -4.80 -13.87
CA ALA A 148 -22.85 -3.56 -13.81
C ALA A 148 -22.75 -2.77 -15.13
N ALA A 149 -21.58 -2.76 -15.76
CA ALA A 149 -21.35 -2.08 -17.03
C ALA A 149 -22.17 -2.73 -18.17
N LEU A 150 -22.12 -4.05 -18.31
CA LEU A 150 -22.90 -4.79 -19.31
C LEU A 150 -24.41 -4.62 -19.11
N LEU A 151 -24.88 -4.65 -17.87
CA LEU A 151 -26.28 -4.43 -17.54
C LEU A 151 -26.71 -2.98 -17.80
N SER A 152 -25.86 -1.99 -17.50
CA SER A 152 -26.13 -0.60 -17.78
C SER A 152 -26.23 -0.34 -19.28
N GLU A 153 -25.30 -0.87 -20.07
CA GLU A 153 -25.32 -0.78 -21.54
C GLU A 153 -26.62 -1.38 -22.12
N ARG A 154 -27.03 -2.55 -21.66
CA ARG A 154 -28.25 -3.24 -22.17
C ARG A 154 -29.54 -2.57 -21.75
N THR A 155 -29.60 -2.11 -20.51
CA THR A 155 -30.85 -1.50 -19.96
C THR A 155 -30.96 0.00 -20.26
N ARG A 156 -29.85 0.65 -20.65
CA ARG A 156 -29.75 2.10 -20.85
C ARG A 156 -30.13 2.86 -19.57
N ARG A 157 -29.71 2.35 -18.43
CA ARG A 157 -29.95 2.92 -17.09
C ARG A 157 -28.72 2.69 -16.20
N PRO A 158 -28.47 3.58 -15.23
CA PRO A 158 -27.49 3.30 -14.20
C PRO A 158 -27.81 2.00 -13.47
N VAL A 159 -26.79 1.19 -13.24
CA VAL A 159 -26.89 -0.09 -12.51
C VAL A 159 -26.01 -0.02 -11.26
N ARG A 160 -26.61 -0.30 -10.11
CA ARG A 160 -25.93 -0.44 -8.82
C ARG A 160 -25.85 -1.91 -8.44
N ILE A 161 -24.66 -2.35 -8.05
CA ILE A 161 -24.42 -3.65 -7.43
C ILE A 161 -23.71 -3.41 -6.09
N GLU A 162 -24.17 -4.07 -5.06
CA GLU A 162 -23.58 -4.03 -3.72
C GLU A 162 -23.56 -5.46 -3.17
N HIS A 163 -22.39 -5.84 -2.60
CA HIS A 163 -22.30 -7.11 -1.90
C HIS A 163 -23.06 -7.06 -0.57
N THR A 164 -23.76 -8.12 -0.24
CA THR A 164 -24.09 -8.41 1.14
C THR A 164 -22.79 -8.68 1.93
N ARG A 165 -22.86 -8.62 3.25
CA ARG A 165 -21.70 -8.99 4.07
C ARG A 165 -21.23 -10.43 3.84
N TYR A 166 -22.17 -11.33 3.57
CA TYR A 166 -21.83 -12.71 3.25
C TYR A 166 -21.07 -12.83 1.93
N GLU A 167 -21.54 -12.18 0.88
CA GLU A 167 -20.87 -12.16 -0.43
C GLU A 167 -19.47 -11.54 -0.34
N ASP A 168 -19.28 -10.47 0.46
CA ASP A 168 -17.96 -9.92 0.73
C ASP A 168 -17.01 -10.97 1.33
N PHE A 169 -17.46 -11.70 2.35
CA PHE A 169 -16.64 -12.72 3.03
C PHE A 169 -16.21 -13.88 2.13
N ILE A 170 -17.00 -14.18 1.10
CA ILE A 170 -16.71 -15.26 0.14
C ILE A 170 -16.12 -14.77 -1.19
N SER A 171 -15.92 -13.47 -1.38
CA SER A 171 -15.44 -12.90 -2.66
C SER A 171 -13.92 -12.95 -2.79
N THR A 172 -13.18 -12.55 -1.77
CA THR A 172 -11.72 -12.53 -1.75
C THR A 172 -11.19 -12.54 -0.32
N ALA A 173 -9.97 -13.07 -0.12
CA ALA A 173 -9.35 -13.12 1.19
C ALA A 173 -7.82 -13.14 1.07
N ARG A 174 -7.12 -13.03 2.20
CA ARG A 174 -5.68 -13.26 2.28
C ARG A 174 -5.35 -14.69 1.85
N HIS A 175 -4.34 -14.85 1.01
CA HIS A 175 -3.83 -16.16 0.61
C HIS A 175 -3.32 -16.94 1.82
N PRO A 176 -3.75 -18.18 2.07
CA PRO A 176 -3.05 -19.07 2.98
C PRO A 176 -1.71 -19.47 2.37
N ILE A 177 -0.70 -19.54 3.22
CA ILE A 177 0.65 -19.96 2.82
C ILE A 177 1.16 -21.00 3.80
N GLN A 178 1.70 -22.09 3.26
CA GLN A 178 2.47 -23.08 3.99
C GLN A 178 3.96 -22.81 3.74
N VAL A 179 4.75 -22.76 4.80
CA VAL A 179 6.17 -22.47 4.75
C VAL A 179 6.93 -23.62 5.43
N TRP A 180 7.70 -24.36 4.68
CA TRP A 180 8.78 -25.17 5.24
C TRP A 180 10.01 -24.28 5.42
N LEU A 181 10.61 -24.28 6.60
CA LEU A 181 11.69 -23.38 6.97
C LEU A 181 12.79 -24.15 7.71
N LYS A 182 14.03 -23.99 7.24
CA LYS A 182 15.24 -24.53 7.83
C LYS A 182 16.22 -23.41 8.13
N THR A 183 16.71 -23.33 9.39
CA THR A 183 17.64 -22.28 9.82
C THR A 183 18.83 -22.90 10.55
N GLY A 184 20.05 -22.52 10.16
CA GLY A 184 21.30 -22.87 10.83
C GLY A 184 21.74 -21.74 11.76
N VAL A 185 22.15 -22.10 12.99
CA VAL A 185 22.52 -21.16 14.05
C VAL A 185 23.81 -21.65 14.74
N LYS A 186 24.76 -20.72 14.97
CA LYS A 186 25.96 -20.98 15.78
C LYS A 186 25.63 -21.02 17.28
N ALA A 187 26.49 -21.61 18.06
CA ALA A 187 26.37 -21.67 19.52
C ALA A 187 26.28 -20.28 20.18
N ASP A 188 26.76 -19.23 19.50
CA ASP A 188 26.66 -17.84 19.95
C ASP A 188 25.37 -17.14 19.52
N GLY A 189 24.46 -17.84 18.82
CA GLY A 189 23.19 -17.31 18.33
C GLY A 189 23.27 -16.60 16.96
N THR A 190 24.39 -16.68 16.23
CA THR A 190 24.51 -16.10 14.88
C THR A 190 23.80 -16.99 13.85
N ILE A 191 22.91 -16.43 13.04
CA ILE A 191 22.26 -17.14 11.92
C ILE A 191 23.26 -17.27 10.77
N THR A 192 23.54 -18.52 10.32
CA THR A 192 24.50 -18.83 9.26
C THR A 192 23.86 -19.12 7.93
N ALA A 193 22.71 -19.81 7.94
CA ALA A 193 21.99 -20.19 6.75
C ALA A 193 20.48 -20.21 6.97
N ARG A 194 19.73 -19.99 5.90
CA ARG A 194 18.26 -20.18 5.85
C ARG A 194 17.86 -20.76 4.52
N GLU A 195 17.11 -21.85 4.55
CA GLU A 195 16.45 -22.41 3.38
C GLU A 195 14.95 -22.49 3.65
N ALA A 196 14.15 -22.11 2.64
CA ALA A 196 12.70 -22.21 2.77
C ALA A 196 12.02 -22.57 1.45
N ARG A 197 10.88 -23.24 1.58
CA ARG A 197 9.93 -23.51 0.50
C ARG A 197 8.56 -23.05 0.93
N SER A 198 7.88 -22.29 0.07
CA SER A 198 6.57 -21.74 0.37
C SER A 198 5.55 -22.12 -0.70
N ILE A 199 4.36 -22.54 -0.29
CA ILE A 199 3.24 -22.85 -1.17
C ILE A 199 2.09 -21.93 -0.82
N LEU A 200 1.69 -21.10 -1.79
CA LEU A 200 0.59 -20.16 -1.69
C LEU A 200 -0.61 -20.71 -2.46
N ASP A 201 -1.73 -20.94 -1.78
CA ASP A 201 -3.00 -21.25 -2.41
C ASP A 201 -3.66 -19.96 -2.90
N THR A 202 -3.71 -19.78 -4.23
CA THR A 202 -4.34 -18.61 -4.85
C THR A 202 -5.82 -18.77 -5.11
N GLY A 203 -6.38 -19.97 -4.91
CA GLY A 203 -7.74 -20.31 -5.30
C GLY A 203 -7.88 -20.45 -6.81
N ALA A 204 -9.10 -20.27 -7.31
CA ALA A 204 -9.43 -20.53 -8.72
C ALA A 204 -8.78 -19.54 -9.72
N HIS A 205 -8.34 -18.38 -9.28
CA HIS A 205 -7.67 -17.36 -10.11
C HIS A 205 -6.51 -16.72 -9.37
N ALA A 206 -5.42 -16.43 -10.08
CA ALA A 206 -4.18 -15.89 -9.50
C ALA A 206 -4.14 -14.35 -9.51
N THR A 207 -5.14 -13.68 -9.01
CA THR A 207 -5.25 -12.20 -9.03
C THR A 207 -3.95 -11.51 -8.61
N HIS A 208 -3.61 -11.55 -7.32
CA HIS A 208 -2.37 -11.02 -6.74
C HIS A 208 -1.37 -12.11 -6.33
N GLY A 209 -1.69 -13.39 -6.51
CA GLY A 209 -0.91 -14.50 -5.97
C GLY A 209 0.55 -14.52 -6.43
N ALA A 210 0.81 -14.11 -7.67
CA ALA A 210 2.16 -14.07 -8.25
C ALA A 210 3.07 -13.02 -7.58
N GLU A 211 2.52 -11.84 -7.25
CA GLU A 211 3.23 -10.77 -6.55
C GLU A 211 3.31 -11.03 -5.06
N VAL A 212 2.22 -11.55 -4.47
CA VAL A 212 2.17 -11.88 -3.03
C VAL A 212 3.24 -12.89 -2.65
N ILE A 213 3.44 -13.94 -3.45
CA ILE A 213 4.46 -14.95 -3.17
C ILE A 213 5.88 -14.36 -3.25
N MET A 214 6.13 -13.44 -4.17
CA MET A 214 7.41 -12.75 -4.31
C MET A 214 7.70 -11.88 -3.08
N VAL A 215 6.74 -11.05 -2.67
CA VAL A 215 6.85 -10.17 -1.49
C VAL A 215 6.98 -11.00 -0.21
N HIS A 216 6.20 -12.09 -0.09
CA HIS A 216 6.33 -13.07 0.98
C HIS A 216 7.75 -13.63 1.10
N GLY A 217 8.29 -14.13 0.00
CA GLY A 217 9.62 -14.73 -0.02
C GLY A 217 10.70 -13.74 0.36
N LEU A 218 10.73 -12.57 -0.28
CA LEU A 218 11.76 -11.56 -0.05
C LEU A 218 11.66 -10.95 1.35
N PHE A 219 10.54 -10.31 1.67
CA PHE A 219 10.42 -9.48 2.85
C PHE A 219 9.84 -10.20 4.07
N GLY A 220 9.14 -11.32 3.86
CA GLY A 220 8.61 -12.14 4.95
C GLY A 220 9.58 -13.22 5.41
N VAL A 221 10.39 -13.81 4.51
CA VAL A 221 11.23 -14.98 4.80
C VAL A 221 12.71 -14.70 4.70
N VAL A 222 13.16 -14.09 3.56
CA VAL A 222 14.60 -13.99 3.24
C VAL A 222 15.28 -12.82 3.95
N PHE A 223 14.66 -11.66 4.01
CA PHE A 223 15.28 -10.43 4.51
C PHE A 223 14.92 -9.96 5.93
N PRO A 224 14.09 -10.63 6.75
CA PRO A 224 13.83 -10.14 8.11
C PRO A 224 15.08 -9.97 8.95
N TYR A 225 16.09 -10.82 8.75
CA TYR A 225 17.35 -10.82 9.52
C TYR A 225 18.57 -10.93 8.62
N ARG A 226 19.72 -10.47 9.15
CA ARG A 226 21.03 -10.73 8.54
C ARG A 226 21.29 -12.24 8.54
N CYS A 227 21.46 -12.78 7.36
CA CYS A 227 21.87 -14.15 7.12
C CYS A 227 22.64 -14.16 5.81
N PRO A 228 23.90 -14.59 5.77
CA PRO A 228 24.71 -14.53 4.56
C PRO A 228 24.28 -15.53 3.49
N ASN A 229 23.76 -16.67 3.90
CA ASN A 229 23.46 -17.78 3.01
C ASN A 229 21.97 -18.09 3.05
N LYS A 230 21.27 -17.81 1.97
CA LYS A 230 19.80 -17.90 1.90
C LYS A 230 19.35 -18.52 0.58
N LYS A 231 18.39 -19.43 0.68
CA LYS A 231 17.69 -20.00 -0.48
C LYS A 231 16.20 -20.06 -0.20
N TRP A 232 15.42 -19.64 -1.15
CA TRP A 232 13.96 -19.71 -1.06
C TRP A 232 13.37 -20.06 -2.41
N GLU A 233 12.35 -20.91 -2.38
CA GLU A 233 11.52 -21.27 -3.53
C GLU A 233 10.05 -21.11 -3.16
N GLY A 234 9.28 -20.45 -4.03
CA GLY A 234 7.85 -20.20 -3.85
C GLY A 234 7.02 -20.78 -4.97
N PHE A 235 5.81 -21.23 -4.61
CA PHE A 235 4.82 -21.71 -5.56
C PHE A 235 3.50 -20.99 -5.34
N THR A 236 2.95 -20.40 -6.39
CA THR A 236 1.57 -19.93 -6.42
C THR A 236 0.74 -20.99 -7.14
N VAL A 237 -0.23 -21.57 -6.44
CA VAL A 237 -0.93 -22.77 -6.90
C VAL A 237 -2.43 -22.49 -7.04
N TYR A 238 -2.99 -22.86 -8.19
CA TYR A 238 -4.43 -22.86 -8.41
C TYR A 238 -5.10 -24.03 -7.70
N THR A 239 -6.25 -23.76 -7.08
CA THR A 239 -7.13 -24.74 -6.44
C THR A 239 -8.59 -24.35 -6.66
N ASN A 240 -9.53 -25.23 -6.34
CA ASN A 240 -10.96 -24.89 -6.35
C ASN A 240 -11.41 -24.10 -5.10
N ASN A 241 -10.46 -23.58 -4.32
CA ASN A 241 -10.75 -22.71 -3.21
C ASN A 241 -11.17 -21.31 -3.66
N MET A 242 -11.70 -20.53 -2.71
CA MET A 242 -11.99 -19.12 -2.88
C MET A 242 -10.74 -18.35 -3.32
N ILE A 243 -10.92 -17.36 -4.21
CA ILE A 243 -9.85 -16.53 -4.76
C ILE A 243 -9.13 -15.77 -3.64
N GLY A 244 -7.81 -15.81 -3.66
CA GLY A 244 -6.98 -14.92 -2.85
C GLY A 244 -6.84 -13.55 -3.50
N GLY A 245 -6.61 -12.52 -2.68
CA GLY A 245 -6.43 -11.12 -3.14
C GLY A 245 -5.46 -10.34 -2.28
N GLY A 246 -5.41 -9.04 -2.50
CA GLY A 246 -4.62 -8.13 -1.70
C GLY A 246 -5.06 -8.14 -0.23
N PHE A 247 -4.09 -8.16 0.69
CA PHE A 247 -4.31 -8.06 2.12
C PHE A 247 -3.14 -7.32 2.78
N ARG A 248 -3.42 -6.50 3.78
CA ARG A 248 -2.43 -5.72 4.53
C ARG A 248 -1.18 -6.53 4.84
N GLY A 249 0.01 -6.05 4.35
CA GLY A 249 1.30 -6.72 4.48
C GLY A 249 1.66 -7.65 3.32
N TYR A 250 0.72 -7.98 2.41
CA TYR A 250 0.94 -8.57 1.08
C TYR A 250 1.88 -9.80 1.07
N GLY A 251 1.60 -10.79 1.94
CA GLY A 251 2.41 -12.00 2.09
C GLY A 251 3.46 -11.93 3.22
N CYS A 252 3.92 -10.75 3.61
CA CYS A 252 4.87 -10.61 4.70
C CYS A 252 4.37 -11.14 6.04
N PRO A 253 3.12 -10.88 6.48
CA PRO A 253 2.65 -11.41 7.76
C PRO A 253 2.75 -12.93 7.86
N GLN A 254 2.50 -13.65 6.75
CA GLN A 254 2.61 -15.10 6.73
C GLN A 254 4.07 -15.58 6.85
N GLY A 255 5.00 -14.92 6.13
CA GLY A 255 6.42 -15.20 6.23
C GLY A 255 7.00 -14.82 7.58
N CYS A 256 6.65 -13.65 8.09
CA CYS A 256 7.07 -13.21 9.42
C CYS A 256 6.57 -14.16 10.51
N PHE A 257 5.33 -14.64 10.42
CA PHE A 257 4.81 -15.64 11.35
C PHE A 257 5.72 -16.88 11.40
N ALA A 258 6.09 -17.43 10.24
CA ALA A 258 6.95 -18.59 10.17
C ALA A 258 8.35 -18.31 10.75
N VAL A 259 8.97 -17.20 10.36
CA VAL A 259 10.32 -16.83 10.80
C VAL A 259 10.37 -16.50 12.28
N GLU A 260 9.44 -15.69 12.77
CA GLU A 260 9.39 -15.28 14.18
C GLU A 260 9.06 -16.43 15.13
N SER A 261 8.16 -17.35 14.70
CA SER A 261 7.85 -18.57 15.46
C SER A 261 9.08 -19.47 15.58
N GLN A 262 9.81 -19.69 14.47
CA GLN A 262 11.04 -20.50 14.53
C GLN A 262 12.14 -19.82 15.37
N ILE A 263 12.24 -18.49 15.35
CA ILE A 263 13.19 -17.78 16.22
C ILE A 263 12.85 -17.98 17.69
N ASP A 264 11.58 -17.96 18.05
CA ASP A 264 11.16 -18.24 19.44
C ASP A 264 11.49 -19.67 19.84
N GLU A 265 11.28 -20.67 18.96
CA GLU A 265 11.68 -22.07 19.16
C GLU A 265 13.21 -22.23 19.34
N ILE A 266 13.99 -21.50 18.53
CA ILE A 266 15.47 -21.46 18.64
C ILE A 266 15.87 -20.87 19.99
N CYS A 267 15.29 -19.74 20.38
CA CYS A 267 15.61 -19.06 21.63
C CYS A 267 15.25 -19.92 22.86
N GLU A 268 14.09 -20.57 22.83
CA GLU A 268 13.65 -21.47 23.90
C GLU A 268 14.59 -22.69 24.03
N THR A 269 14.92 -23.31 22.90
CA THR A 269 15.75 -24.53 22.87
C THR A 269 17.19 -24.27 23.31
N LEU A 270 17.76 -23.13 22.86
CA LEU A 270 19.18 -22.81 23.13
C LEU A 270 19.37 -21.87 24.34
N GLY A 271 18.28 -21.42 24.97
CA GLY A 271 18.35 -20.58 26.17
C GLY A 271 18.73 -19.12 25.87
N PHE A 272 18.50 -18.62 24.66
CA PHE A 272 18.71 -17.21 24.31
C PHE A 272 17.56 -16.32 24.78
N ASP A 273 17.87 -15.08 25.14
CA ASP A 273 16.84 -14.05 25.26
C ASP A 273 16.32 -13.65 23.87
N PRO A 274 15.00 -13.75 23.62
CA PRO A 274 14.41 -13.46 22.31
C PRO A 274 14.69 -12.04 21.79
N VAL A 275 14.81 -11.04 22.67
CA VAL A 275 15.12 -9.65 22.27
C VAL A 275 16.60 -9.55 21.87
N GLU A 276 17.50 -10.09 22.66
CA GLU A 276 18.95 -10.04 22.38
C GLU A 276 19.31 -10.86 21.13
N PHE A 277 18.66 -12.00 20.91
CA PHE A 277 18.84 -12.80 19.69
C PHE A 277 18.44 -12.00 18.42
N ARG A 278 17.30 -11.28 18.47
CA ARG A 278 16.83 -10.43 17.37
C ARG A 278 17.77 -9.26 17.14
N LEU A 279 18.22 -8.58 18.18
CA LEU A 279 19.20 -7.48 18.09
C LEU A 279 20.52 -7.91 17.47
N LYS A 280 21.01 -9.11 17.83
CA LYS A 280 22.26 -9.67 17.30
C LYS A 280 22.19 -9.90 15.78
N ASN A 281 21.06 -10.40 15.30
CA ASN A 281 20.87 -10.77 13.90
C ASN A 281 20.19 -9.69 13.07
N ALA A 282 19.83 -8.54 13.64
CA ALA A 282 19.19 -7.45 12.92
C ALA A 282 20.15 -6.70 11.98
N TYR A 283 19.61 -6.18 10.88
CA TYR A 283 20.27 -5.12 10.13
C TYR A 283 20.38 -3.87 11.00
N GLN A 284 21.33 -3.01 10.66
CA GLN A 284 21.58 -1.78 11.38
C GLN A 284 21.47 -0.56 10.47
N LYS A 285 21.25 0.60 11.05
CA LYS A 285 21.32 1.87 10.32
C LYS A 285 22.71 2.02 9.69
N GLY A 286 22.73 2.28 8.39
CA GLY A 286 23.97 2.37 7.61
C GLY A 286 24.34 1.09 6.86
N ASP A 287 23.71 -0.05 7.15
CA ASP A 287 23.92 -1.26 6.36
C ASP A 287 23.40 -1.07 4.93
N PRO A 288 23.99 -1.74 3.94
CA PRO A 288 23.40 -1.84 2.61
C PRO A 288 22.01 -2.46 2.70
N HIS A 289 21.08 -1.93 1.91
CA HIS A 289 19.73 -2.50 1.84
C HIS A 289 19.81 -3.91 1.23
N PRO A 290 19.25 -4.94 1.88
CA PRO A 290 19.45 -6.33 1.43
C PRO A 290 18.88 -6.63 0.05
N PHE A 291 17.88 -5.89 -0.38
CA PHE A 291 17.24 -6.04 -1.68
C PHE A 291 17.95 -5.25 -2.79
N ASN A 292 18.47 -4.06 -2.47
CA ASN A 292 19.21 -3.23 -3.41
C ASN A 292 20.47 -2.66 -2.74
N PRO A 293 21.64 -3.25 -2.99
CA PRO A 293 22.88 -2.86 -2.30
C PRO A 293 23.35 -1.42 -2.63
N ASN A 294 22.76 -0.78 -3.65
CA ASN A 294 23.01 0.64 -3.94
C ASN A 294 22.26 1.58 -2.98
N TRP A 295 21.32 1.05 -2.21
CA TRP A 295 20.62 1.79 -1.17
C TRP A 295 21.23 1.52 0.19
N THR A 296 21.07 2.48 1.09
CA THR A 296 21.51 2.38 2.47
C THR A 296 20.30 2.47 3.39
N LEU A 297 20.30 1.71 4.47
CA LEU A 297 19.28 1.81 5.53
C LEU A 297 19.48 3.12 6.33
N ASN A 298 19.16 4.26 5.74
CA ASN A 298 19.39 5.59 6.31
C ASN A 298 18.44 5.94 7.44
N SER A 299 17.18 5.49 7.34
CA SER A 299 16.11 5.69 8.33
C SER A 299 15.65 4.33 8.83
N TYR A 300 16.37 3.76 9.81
CA TYR A 300 16.14 2.43 10.31
C TYR A 300 16.28 2.39 11.83
N GLY A 301 15.16 2.31 12.54
CA GLY A 301 15.10 2.36 14.02
C GLY A 301 14.69 1.03 14.66
N TYR A 302 15.09 -0.10 14.09
CA TYR A 302 14.69 -1.42 14.55
C TYR A 302 15.17 -1.73 15.98
N ASP A 303 16.44 -1.47 16.28
CA ASP A 303 17.05 -1.68 17.59
C ASP A 303 16.44 -0.76 18.65
N GLU A 304 16.18 0.50 18.32
CA GLU A 304 15.48 1.44 19.21
C GLU A 304 14.06 0.96 19.51
N ALA A 305 13.30 0.53 18.49
CA ALA A 305 11.94 0.01 18.66
C ALA A 305 11.92 -1.23 19.58
N LEU A 306 12.87 -2.16 19.40
CA LEU A 306 12.99 -3.35 20.26
C LEU A 306 13.32 -2.98 21.70
N ARG A 307 14.32 -2.11 21.93
CA ARG A 307 14.73 -1.72 23.28
C ARG A 307 13.64 -0.97 24.03
N LEU A 308 13.01 0.02 23.38
CA LEU A 308 11.90 0.78 23.97
C LEU A 308 10.68 -0.10 24.25
N GLY A 309 10.35 -1.02 23.34
CA GLY A 309 9.25 -1.96 23.55
C GLY A 309 9.52 -2.91 24.72
N ALA A 310 10.72 -3.44 24.80
CA ALA A 310 11.15 -4.31 25.91
C ALA A 310 11.13 -3.57 27.26
N GLU A 311 11.60 -2.34 27.31
CA GLU A 311 11.53 -1.50 28.50
C GLU A 311 10.08 -1.27 28.94
N ARG A 312 9.22 -0.84 28.03
CA ARG A 312 7.82 -0.47 28.32
C ARG A 312 6.98 -1.64 28.83
N ILE A 313 7.22 -2.87 28.30
CA ILE A 313 6.49 -4.06 28.75
C ILE A 313 7.08 -4.68 30.03
N GLY A 314 8.25 -4.22 30.48
CA GLY A 314 8.95 -4.80 31.62
C GLY A 314 9.61 -6.15 31.29
N TRP A 315 10.16 -6.31 30.09
CA TRP A 315 10.74 -7.55 29.56
C TRP A 315 11.77 -8.19 30.50
N SER A 316 12.65 -7.40 31.12
CA SER A 316 13.70 -7.88 32.03
C SER A 316 13.17 -8.44 33.36
N SER A 317 11.97 -8.04 33.76
CA SER A 317 11.31 -8.48 34.99
C SER A 317 10.18 -9.48 34.75
N ARG A 318 10.02 -9.96 33.51
CA ARG A 318 8.95 -10.91 33.18
C ARG A 318 9.12 -12.22 33.93
N ALA A 319 8.01 -12.76 34.40
CA ALA A 319 7.99 -14.12 34.96
C ALA A 319 8.14 -15.14 33.81
N PRO A 320 8.71 -16.33 34.08
CA PRO A 320 8.73 -17.39 33.10
C PRO A 320 7.33 -17.72 32.60
N ALA A 321 7.21 -18.02 31.30
CA ALA A 321 5.94 -18.34 30.69
C ALA A 321 5.23 -19.48 31.44
N GLY A 322 3.93 -19.30 31.69
CA GLY A 322 3.12 -20.31 32.39
C GLY A 322 3.41 -20.49 33.88
N SER A 323 4.30 -19.70 34.49
CA SER A 323 4.65 -19.80 35.93
C SER A 323 3.57 -19.23 36.87
N SER A 324 2.57 -18.52 36.36
CA SER A 324 1.47 -17.98 37.16
C SER A 324 0.72 -19.10 37.90
N PRO A 325 0.33 -18.89 39.16
CA PRO A 325 -0.44 -19.88 39.91
C PRO A 325 -1.87 -20.02 39.39
N GLY A 326 -2.49 -21.19 39.61
CA GLY A 326 -3.88 -21.43 39.21
C GLY A 326 -4.06 -21.71 37.71
N VAL A 327 -5.29 -21.64 37.26
CA VAL A 327 -5.70 -21.96 35.88
C VAL A 327 -5.35 -20.85 34.86
N ARG A 328 -5.18 -19.60 35.33
CA ARG A 328 -4.81 -18.48 34.45
C ARG A 328 -3.30 -18.38 34.32
N LYS A 329 -2.82 -18.54 33.11
CA LYS A 329 -1.40 -18.49 32.76
C LYS A 329 -1.08 -17.22 32.01
N ARG A 330 0.02 -16.57 32.36
CA ARG A 330 0.51 -15.36 31.67
C ARG A 330 1.77 -15.67 30.87
N GLY A 331 1.91 -14.98 29.74
CA GLY A 331 3.08 -14.99 28.92
C GLY A 331 3.28 -13.66 28.22
N ILE A 332 4.54 -13.33 27.94
CA ILE A 332 4.92 -12.15 27.15
C ILE A 332 5.70 -12.65 25.93
N GLY A 333 5.29 -12.17 24.75
CA GLY A 333 5.95 -12.48 23.48
C GLY A 333 6.42 -11.22 22.77
N VAL A 334 7.34 -11.38 21.81
CA VAL A 334 7.83 -10.34 20.92
C VAL A 334 7.84 -10.87 19.49
N GLY A 335 7.28 -10.07 18.57
CA GLY A 335 7.36 -10.32 17.14
C GLY A 335 7.83 -9.06 16.42
N THR A 336 8.55 -9.22 15.30
CA THR A 336 9.15 -8.11 14.60
C THR A 336 8.98 -8.20 13.10
N GLN A 337 9.11 -7.03 12.44
CA GLN A 337 9.32 -6.92 11.00
C GLN A 337 10.55 -6.04 10.78
N GLY A 338 11.66 -6.66 10.35
CA GLY A 338 12.94 -5.96 10.25
C GLY A 338 13.12 -5.13 8.99
N ILE A 339 12.68 -5.64 7.84
CA ILE A 339 12.80 -4.94 6.55
C ILE A 339 11.47 -4.98 5.84
N TRP A 340 11.01 -3.82 5.40
CA TRP A 340 9.84 -3.67 4.56
C TRP A 340 10.07 -2.61 3.49
N VAL A 341 9.41 -2.75 2.36
CA VAL A 341 9.40 -1.75 1.29
C VAL A 341 8.14 -0.90 1.41
N SER A 342 8.31 0.40 1.64
CA SER A 342 7.20 1.36 1.66
C SER A 342 6.93 1.88 0.27
N GLY A 343 6.01 1.23 -0.45
CA GLY A 343 5.23 1.81 -1.54
C GLY A 343 5.90 2.49 -2.70
N CYS A 344 7.17 2.30 -2.94
CA CYS A 344 7.80 2.99 -4.04
C CYS A 344 8.54 2.09 -5.00
N MET A 345 8.93 0.92 -4.57
CA MET A 345 9.56 -0.06 -5.46
C MET A 345 9.56 -1.43 -4.82
N GLY A 346 8.82 -2.36 -5.42
CA GLY A 346 8.90 -3.75 -5.05
C GLY A 346 10.09 -4.45 -5.70
N PHE A 347 10.53 -4.00 -6.88
CA PHE A 347 11.51 -4.70 -7.70
C PHE A 347 12.33 -3.72 -8.54
N PRO A 348 13.56 -4.09 -8.97
CA PRO A 348 14.52 -3.17 -9.61
C PRO A 348 14.00 -2.35 -10.78
N ASP A 349 13.02 -2.81 -11.53
CA ASP A 349 12.50 -2.11 -12.71
C ASP A 349 11.04 -1.68 -12.58
N ILE A 350 10.47 -1.74 -11.38
CA ILE A 350 9.08 -1.33 -11.12
C ILE A 350 9.07 -0.04 -10.33
N TYR A 351 8.68 1.05 -10.99
CA TYR A 351 8.55 2.39 -10.41
C TYR A 351 7.08 2.78 -10.33
N GLU A 352 6.58 2.94 -9.11
CA GLU A 352 5.24 3.46 -8.88
C GLU A 352 5.23 4.97 -8.95
N HIS A 353 4.71 5.51 -10.03
CA HIS A 353 4.56 6.94 -10.22
C HIS A 353 3.33 7.48 -9.52
N THR A 354 3.43 8.74 -9.14
CA THR A 354 2.31 9.54 -8.66
C THR A 354 2.36 10.93 -9.26
N GLY A 355 1.20 11.46 -9.59
CA GLY A 355 1.05 12.80 -10.14
C GLY A 355 0.25 13.71 -9.21
N ALA A 356 0.60 15.00 -9.23
CA ALA A 356 -0.16 16.04 -8.57
C ALA A 356 -0.16 17.32 -9.41
N ILE A 357 -1.29 18.02 -9.40
CA ILE A 357 -1.43 19.38 -9.94
C ILE A 357 -1.95 20.26 -8.81
N ILE A 358 -1.35 21.43 -8.64
CA ILE A 358 -1.81 22.45 -7.70
C ILE A 358 -2.09 23.74 -8.47
N LYS A 359 -3.28 24.28 -8.28
CA LYS A 359 -3.73 25.54 -8.86
C LYS A 359 -4.05 26.53 -7.75
N LEU A 360 -3.49 27.74 -7.81
CA LEU A 360 -3.91 28.85 -6.96
C LEU A 360 -5.18 29.50 -7.49
N ASN A 361 -6.05 29.88 -6.58
CA ASN A 361 -7.24 30.67 -6.85
C ASN A 361 -7.03 32.12 -6.42
N ARG A 362 -7.82 33.07 -6.95
CA ARG A 362 -7.70 34.52 -6.72
C ARG A 362 -7.81 34.94 -5.26
N ASP A 363 -8.50 34.16 -4.45
CA ASP A 363 -8.64 34.39 -3.00
C ASP A 363 -7.47 33.86 -2.16
N GLY A 364 -6.41 33.39 -2.83
CA GLY A 364 -5.23 32.80 -2.19
C GLY A 364 -5.41 31.34 -1.75
N SER A 365 -6.55 30.72 -2.03
CA SER A 365 -6.73 29.28 -1.82
C SER A 365 -6.06 28.44 -2.90
N ALA A 366 -5.79 27.16 -2.58
CA ALA A 366 -5.17 26.21 -3.50
C ALA A 366 -6.04 24.97 -3.69
N ASP A 367 -6.21 24.57 -4.95
CA ASP A 367 -6.86 23.33 -5.35
C ASP A 367 -5.79 22.28 -5.69
N ILE A 368 -5.87 21.09 -5.08
CA ILE A 368 -5.02 19.93 -5.36
C ILE A 368 -5.79 18.94 -6.22
N TYR A 369 -5.20 18.52 -7.33
CA TYR A 369 -5.70 17.44 -8.19
C TYR A 369 -4.73 16.26 -8.08
N SER A 370 -5.19 15.13 -7.57
CA SER A 370 -4.44 13.89 -7.42
C SER A 370 -5.36 12.68 -7.54
N GLY A 371 -4.86 11.60 -8.12
CA GLY A 371 -5.56 10.32 -8.22
C GLY A 371 -5.62 9.52 -6.91
N THR A 372 -4.95 9.99 -5.86
CA THR A 372 -4.92 9.31 -4.55
C THR A 372 -6.32 9.14 -3.97
N VAL A 373 -6.65 7.92 -3.54
CA VAL A 373 -7.92 7.58 -2.89
C VAL A 373 -7.71 7.49 -1.38
N ASP A 374 -8.57 8.15 -0.59
CA ASP A 374 -8.58 8.02 0.87
C ASP A 374 -9.43 6.81 1.28
N ILE A 375 -8.77 5.82 1.86
CA ILE A 375 -9.39 4.58 2.34
C ILE A 375 -9.65 4.59 3.86
N GLY A 376 -9.78 5.78 4.44
CA GLY A 376 -9.93 5.99 5.88
C GLY A 376 -8.61 6.28 6.61
N SER A 377 -7.50 6.40 5.88
CA SER A 377 -6.16 6.64 6.43
C SER A 377 -5.78 8.12 6.52
N GLY A 378 -6.66 9.03 6.09
CA GLY A 378 -6.45 10.48 6.21
C GLY A 378 -5.50 11.07 5.16
N GLN A 379 -5.30 10.41 4.02
CA GLN A 379 -4.42 10.91 2.96
C GLN A 379 -4.82 12.29 2.47
N ILE A 380 -6.11 12.54 2.31
CA ILE A 380 -6.60 13.84 1.83
C ILE A 380 -6.14 14.96 2.77
N ALA A 381 -6.34 14.80 4.08
CA ALA A 381 -5.90 15.77 5.07
C ALA A 381 -4.37 15.93 5.07
N THR A 382 -3.63 14.82 5.02
CA THR A 382 -2.16 14.82 5.01
C THR A 382 -1.60 15.52 3.76
N LEU A 383 -2.15 15.28 2.58
CA LEU A 383 -1.72 15.93 1.35
C LEU A 383 -2.03 17.44 1.36
N CYS A 384 -3.18 17.84 1.92
CA CYS A 384 -3.50 19.24 2.13
C CYS A 384 -2.53 19.92 3.13
N GLN A 385 -2.12 19.23 4.21
CA GLN A 385 -1.11 19.73 5.14
C GLN A 385 0.24 19.98 4.46
N ILE A 386 0.69 19.02 3.63
CA ILE A 386 1.96 19.14 2.89
C ILE A 386 1.91 20.34 1.95
N ALA A 387 0.83 20.50 1.19
CA ALA A 387 0.67 21.64 0.29
C ALA A 387 0.59 22.97 1.05
N ALA A 388 -0.18 23.02 2.14
CA ALA A 388 -0.30 24.22 2.98
C ALA A 388 1.04 24.65 3.56
N ALA A 389 1.84 23.70 4.07
CA ALA A 389 3.16 23.96 4.62
C ALA A 389 4.11 24.52 3.54
N GLU A 390 4.12 23.96 2.33
CA GLU A 390 4.99 24.43 1.23
C GLU A 390 4.54 25.79 0.70
N LEU A 391 3.24 26.06 0.67
CA LEU A 391 2.67 27.33 0.20
C LEU A 391 2.62 28.41 1.31
N GLY A 392 3.06 28.12 2.53
CA GLY A 392 3.10 29.08 3.63
C GLY A 392 1.72 29.53 4.11
N GLY A 393 0.68 28.73 3.90
CA GLY A 393 -0.71 29.01 4.25
C GLY A 393 -1.31 28.07 5.28
N GLY A 394 -2.52 28.39 5.75
CA GLY A 394 -3.31 27.51 6.60
C GLY A 394 -4.00 26.39 5.80
N MET A 395 -4.35 25.30 6.49
CA MET A 395 -5.09 24.18 5.88
C MET A 395 -6.49 24.59 5.38
N ASP A 396 -7.08 25.62 5.97
CA ASP A 396 -8.37 26.20 5.54
C ASP A 396 -8.33 26.82 4.14
N LYS A 397 -7.13 27.06 3.61
CA LYS A 397 -6.88 27.60 2.27
C LYS A 397 -6.57 26.53 1.23
N VAL A 398 -6.47 25.26 1.61
CA VAL A 398 -6.09 24.18 0.70
C VAL A 398 -7.16 23.10 0.70
N ARG A 399 -7.58 22.67 -0.49
CA ARG A 399 -8.53 21.56 -0.62
C ARG A 399 -8.13 20.56 -1.70
N MET A 400 -8.46 19.30 -1.45
CA MET A 400 -8.43 18.28 -2.48
C MET A 400 -9.69 18.37 -3.35
N VAL A 401 -9.49 18.40 -4.66
CA VAL A 401 -10.61 18.34 -5.61
C VAL A 401 -11.02 16.88 -5.82
N TYR A 402 -12.28 16.59 -5.59
CA TYR A 402 -12.86 15.29 -5.91
C TYR A 402 -13.22 15.26 -7.38
N ALA A 403 -12.33 14.71 -8.17
CA ALA A 403 -12.42 14.67 -9.62
C ALA A 403 -12.46 13.21 -10.11
N ASP A 404 -12.09 12.97 -11.34
CA ASP A 404 -12.18 11.69 -12.03
C ASP A 404 -10.88 11.38 -12.80
N THR A 405 -10.82 10.21 -13.39
CA THR A 405 -9.65 9.74 -14.15
C THR A 405 -9.35 10.56 -15.41
N ASP A 406 -10.26 11.43 -15.85
CA ASP A 406 -10.04 12.30 -17.01
C ASP A 406 -9.41 13.64 -16.62
N THR A 407 -9.54 14.04 -15.36
CA THR A 407 -9.11 15.36 -14.86
C THR A 407 -7.93 15.32 -13.90
N VAL A 408 -7.71 14.21 -13.17
CA VAL A 408 -6.54 14.08 -12.29
C VAL A 408 -5.39 13.38 -13.00
N PRO A 409 -4.12 13.69 -12.67
CA PRO A 409 -2.99 12.93 -13.16
C PRO A 409 -3.00 11.49 -12.61
N PHE A 410 -2.33 10.58 -13.33
CA PHE A 410 -2.18 9.20 -12.90
C PHE A 410 -1.59 9.10 -11.50
N ASP A 411 -2.14 8.19 -10.71
CA ASP A 411 -1.61 7.76 -9.42
C ASP A 411 -1.70 6.22 -9.32
N ALA A 412 -0.66 5.61 -8.82
CA ALA A 412 -0.67 4.19 -8.48
C ALA A 412 -1.66 3.93 -7.32
N PRO A 413 -2.06 2.68 -7.07
CA PRO A 413 -3.06 2.37 -6.05
C PRO A 413 -2.71 2.90 -4.65
N THR A 414 -3.73 3.18 -3.84
CA THR A 414 -3.53 3.43 -2.42
C THR A 414 -3.27 2.11 -1.70
N HIS A 415 -2.00 1.75 -1.59
CA HIS A 415 -1.51 0.50 -0.97
C HIS A 415 -0.09 0.69 -0.40
N ALA A 416 0.50 -0.38 0.15
CA ALA A 416 1.91 -0.50 0.55
C ALA A 416 2.46 0.72 1.33
N SER A 417 1.62 1.45 2.07
CA SER A 417 1.98 2.64 2.86
C SER A 417 2.59 3.80 2.05
N ARG A 418 2.26 3.89 0.74
CA ARG A 418 2.84 4.90 -0.16
C ARG A 418 2.19 6.27 -0.10
N GLY A 419 0.96 6.38 0.41
CA GLY A 419 0.13 7.58 0.28
C GLY A 419 0.82 8.86 0.77
N THR A 420 1.33 8.87 2.00
CA THR A 420 2.05 10.05 2.52
C THR A 420 3.40 10.23 1.86
N TYR A 421 4.15 9.16 1.63
CA TYR A 421 5.50 9.24 1.09
C TYR A 421 5.50 9.59 -0.40
N SER A 422 4.90 8.76 -1.25
CA SER A 422 4.93 8.94 -2.70
C SER A 422 4.05 10.10 -3.15
N SER A 423 2.74 10.09 -2.79
CA SER A 423 1.82 11.15 -3.21
C SER A 423 2.13 12.47 -2.50
N GLY A 424 2.66 12.41 -1.26
CA GLY A 424 3.14 13.61 -0.56
C GLY A 424 4.34 14.26 -1.23
N LEU A 425 5.31 13.47 -1.76
CA LEU A 425 6.43 14.00 -2.54
C LEU A 425 5.95 14.70 -3.82
N ALA A 426 4.96 14.11 -4.52
CA ALA A 426 4.41 14.74 -5.72
C ALA A 426 3.69 16.05 -5.39
N VAL A 427 2.85 16.06 -4.35
CA VAL A 427 2.18 17.28 -3.89
C VAL A 427 3.19 18.34 -3.47
N LYS A 428 4.23 17.97 -2.71
CA LYS A 428 5.30 18.90 -2.33
C LYS A 428 6.02 19.48 -3.54
N ALA A 429 6.37 18.66 -4.53
CA ALA A 429 7.04 19.10 -5.75
C ALA A 429 6.16 20.03 -6.59
N ALA A 430 4.86 19.75 -6.71
CA ALA A 430 3.92 20.63 -7.38
C ALA A 430 3.76 21.97 -6.64
N ALA A 431 3.64 21.94 -5.31
CA ALA A 431 3.55 23.13 -4.47
C ALA A 431 4.82 23.99 -4.55
N ALA A 432 6.00 23.36 -4.58
CA ALA A 432 7.28 24.06 -4.76
C ALA A 432 7.35 24.81 -6.10
N GLN A 433 6.79 24.27 -7.18
CA GLN A 433 6.70 24.98 -8.46
C GLN A 433 5.77 26.18 -8.36
N VAL A 434 4.61 26.03 -7.69
CA VAL A 434 3.70 27.15 -7.42
C VAL A 434 4.41 28.23 -6.61
N ARG A 435 5.07 27.86 -5.51
CA ARG A 435 5.84 28.78 -4.67
C ARG A 435 6.93 29.51 -5.45
N LYS A 436 7.69 28.79 -6.27
CA LYS A 436 8.71 29.39 -7.15
C LYS A 436 8.09 30.43 -8.07
N ARG A 437 6.95 30.10 -8.69
CA ARG A 437 6.25 31.02 -9.60
C ARG A 437 5.74 32.26 -8.87
N VAL A 438 5.20 32.11 -7.67
CA VAL A 438 4.80 33.24 -6.80
C VAL A 438 6.00 34.14 -6.50
N PHE A 439 7.17 33.57 -6.17
CA PHE A 439 8.36 34.33 -5.86
C PHE A 439 8.96 35.05 -7.08
N GLU A 440 8.95 34.45 -8.26
CA GLU A 440 9.35 35.11 -9.51
C GLU A 440 8.52 36.37 -9.80
N ILE A 441 7.19 36.28 -9.57
CA ILE A 441 6.30 37.44 -9.75
C ILE A 441 6.53 38.48 -8.65
N ALA A 442 6.60 38.05 -7.39
CA ALA A 442 6.80 38.93 -6.25
C ALA A 442 8.16 39.67 -6.30
N ALA A 443 9.21 39.02 -6.76
CA ALA A 443 10.55 39.59 -6.90
C ALA A 443 10.56 40.87 -7.74
N GLY A 444 9.84 40.86 -8.88
CA GLY A 444 9.68 42.05 -9.72
C GLY A 444 8.89 43.18 -9.05
N LEU A 445 7.97 42.86 -8.14
CA LEU A 445 7.13 43.82 -7.41
C LEU A 445 7.83 44.39 -6.16
N MET A 446 8.75 43.63 -5.60
CA MET A 446 9.42 43.93 -4.33
C MET A 446 10.88 44.37 -4.55
N GLU A 447 11.32 44.44 -5.80
CA GLU A 447 12.71 44.75 -6.19
C GLU A 447 13.74 43.89 -5.42
N ALA A 448 13.42 42.57 -5.27
CA ALA A 448 14.19 41.62 -4.50
C ALA A 448 14.58 40.40 -5.36
N ASN A 449 15.55 39.59 -4.89
CA ASN A 449 15.86 38.32 -5.52
C ASN A 449 14.81 37.27 -5.10
N PRO A 450 14.27 36.43 -6.01
CA PRO A 450 13.36 35.34 -5.65
C PRO A 450 13.87 34.44 -4.54
N ASP A 451 15.18 34.18 -4.47
CA ASP A 451 15.82 33.33 -3.44
C ASP A 451 15.81 33.98 -2.04
N ASP A 452 15.67 35.30 -1.96
CA ASP A 452 15.58 36.06 -0.72
C ASP A 452 14.15 36.17 -0.20
N LEU A 453 13.17 35.67 -0.95
CA LEU A 453 11.77 35.71 -0.55
C LEU A 453 11.39 34.49 0.30
N ASP A 454 10.42 34.70 1.17
CA ASP A 454 9.72 33.65 1.90
C ASP A 454 8.22 33.95 1.96
N ILE A 455 7.42 32.95 2.35
CA ILE A 455 5.96 33.09 2.43
C ILE A 455 5.44 32.49 3.75
N SER A 456 4.62 33.23 4.45
CA SER A 456 3.95 32.78 5.68
C SER A 456 2.61 33.47 5.82
N ASN A 457 1.59 32.75 6.26
CA ASN A 457 0.23 33.26 6.51
C ASN A 457 -0.34 34.06 5.32
N GLY A 458 -0.06 33.60 4.09
CA GLY A 458 -0.54 34.26 2.88
C GLY A 458 0.14 35.61 2.58
N GLN A 459 1.29 35.87 3.21
CA GLN A 459 2.14 37.05 2.96
C GLN A 459 3.49 36.62 2.41
N VAL A 460 3.91 37.20 1.29
CA VAL A 460 5.26 37.05 0.72
C VAL A 460 6.11 38.21 1.20
N TYR A 461 7.28 37.93 1.74
CA TYR A 461 8.17 38.94 2.34
C TYR A 461 9.65 38.64 2.03
N VAL A 462 10.51 39.64 2.16
CA VAL A 462 11.95 39.47 2.07
C VAL A 462 12.46 38.90 3.40
N LYS A 463 13.24 37.83 3.37
CA LYS A 463 13.89 37.24 4.55
C LYS A 463 14.64 38.28 5.35
N GLY A 464 14.38 38.40 6.64
CA GLY A 464 14.95 39.42 7.50
C GLY A 464 14.24 40.79 7.49
N SER A 465 13.24 41.00 6.61
CA SER A 465 12.47 42.25 6.55
C SER A 465 10.94 41.96 6.40
N PRO A 466 10.31 41.42 7.43
CA PRO A 466 8.89 41.02 7.37
C PRO A 466 7.94 42.21 7.13
N ASP A 467 8.36 43.44 7.43
CA ASP A 467 7.56 44.66 7.19
C ASP A 467 7.38 45.00 5.70
N SER A 468 8.16 44.38 4.82
CA SER A 468 8.05 44.53 3.34
C SER A 468 7.04 43.57 2.71
N ALA A 469 6.16 42.97 3.48
CA ALA A 469 5.25 41.91 3.03
C ALA A 469 4.25 42.37 1.97
N ARG A 470 3.94 41.48 1.02
CA ARG A 470 2.87 41.59 0.03
C ARG A 470 1.89 40.45 0.17
N ALA A 471 0.60 40.75 0.08
CA ALA A 471 -0.42 39.71 0.12
C ALA A 471 -0.30 38.77 -1.11
N LEU A 472 -0.41 37.48 -0.87
CA LEU A 472 -0.42 36.46 -1.93
C LEU A 472 -1.53 36.75 -2.97
N THR A 473 -2.70 37.21 -2.49
CA THR A 473 -3.83 37.60 -3.34
C THR A 473 -3.47 38.72 -4.33
N ASP A 474 -2.67 39.71 -3.91
CA ASP A 474 -2.25 40.79 -4.79
C ASP A 474 -1.32 40.27 -5.90
N ILE A 475 -0.42 39.36 -5.57
CA ILE A 475 0.50 38.71 -6.50
C ILE A 475 -0.28 37.88 -7.53
N ILE A 476 -1.29 37.12 -7.09
CA ILE A 476 -2.15 36.32 -7.98
C ILE A 476 -2.97 37.26 -8.90
N HIS A 477 -3.54 38.32 -8.37
CA HIS A 477 -4.29 39.31 -9.17
C HIS A 477 -3.43 39.93 -10.25
N ILE A 478 -2.18 40.27 -9.96
CA ILE A 478 -1.22 40.81 -10.94
C ILE A 478 -0.91 39.79 -12.02
N ALA A 479 -0.73 38.49 -11.65
CA ALA A 479 -0.50 37.42 -12.62
C ALA A 479 -1.70 37.20 -13.56
N GLU A 480 -2.92 37.22 -13.05
CA GLU A 480 -4.13 36.87 -13.80
C GLU A 480 -4.83 38.06 -14.48
N SER A 481 -4.54 39.32 -14.07
CA SER A 481 -5.22 40.48 -14.62
C SER A 481 -4.68 40.84 -16.01
N PRO A 482 -5.51 40.82 -17.05
CA PRO A 482 -5.11 41.25 -18.39
C PRO A 482 -4.92 42.77 -18.50
N PHE A 483 -5.60 43.55 -17.65
CA PHE A 483 -5.56 45.01 -17.61
C PHE A 483 -5.45 45.48 -16.15
N ILE A 484 -4.48 46.35 -15.89
CA ILE A 484 -4.37 47.00 -14.60
C ILE A 484 -4.57 48.47 -14.82
N MET A 485 -5.83 48.90 -14.71
CA MET A 485 -6.17 50.30 -14.54
C MET A 485 -6.69 50.47 -13.13
N ASP A 486 -5.84 50.89 -12.23
CA ASP A 486 -6.25 51.50 -10.98
C ASP A 486 -6.48 52.98 -11.25
N THR A 487 -7.72 53.39 -11.24
CA THR A 487 -8.11 54.78 -11.60
C THR A 487 -7.75 55.79 -10.52
N GLU A 488 -7.42 55.35 -9.31
CA GLU A 488 -7.15 56.27 -8.18
C GLU A 488 -5.63 56.37 -7.82
N GLN A 489 -4.81 55.36 -8.18
CA GLN A 489 -3.41 55.30 -7.73
C GLN A 489 -2.38 55.20 -8.88
N GLY A 490 -2.82 55.30 -10.13
CA GLY A 490 -1.94 55.14 -11.29
C GLY A 490 -1.73 53.69 -11.74
N PRO A 491 -0.93 53.44 -12.79
CA PRO A 491 -0.74 52.11 -13.33
C PRO A 491 0.01 51.22 -12.34
N ARG A 492 -0.60 50.09 -11.96
CA ARG A 492 0.09 49.06 -11.16
C ARG A 492 1.19 48.39 -11.98
N PRO A 493 2.28 47.95 -11.34
CA PRO A 493 3.27 47.14 -12.02
C PRO A 493 2.62 45.93 -12.68
N SER A 494 2.87 45.69 -13.95
CA SER A 494 2.40 44.49 -14.63
C SER A 494 3.47 43.38 -14.50
N SER A 495 3.04 42.14 -14.23
CA SER A 495 3.91 40.98 -14.43
C SER A 495 4.45 40.95 -15.86
N PRO A 496 5.70 40.56 -16.08
CA PRO A 496 6.20 40.24 -17.40
C PRO A 496 5.30 39.23 -18.12
N PRO A 497 5.24 39.23 -19.45
CA PRO A 497 4.35 38.33 -20.20
C PRO A 497 4.50 36.84 -19.84
N GLU A 498 5.70 36.41 -19.55
CA GLU A 498 6.05 35.04 -19.13
C GLU A 498 5.47 34.67 -17.75
N HIS A 499 5.07 35.66 -16.97
CA HIS A 499 4.46 35.49 -15.65
C HIS A 499 2.93 35.69 -15.64
N LYS A 500 2.31 35.95 -16.80
CA LYS A 500 0.86 36.11 -16.92
C LYS A 500 0.14 34.77 -16.88
N GLY A 501 -1.05 34.79 -16.30
CA GLY A 501 -2.00 33.67 -16.27
C GLY A 501 -2.11 33.01 -14.88
N THR A 502 -2.89 31.95 -14.84
CA THR A 502 -3.15 31.19 -13.61
C THR A 502 -1.86 30.51 -13.11
N ILE A 503 -1.59 30.62 -11.83
CA ILE A 503 -0.41 29.99 -11.21
C ILE A 503 -0.72 28.52 -10.94
N ILE A 504 -0.02 27.65 -11.66
CA ILE A 504 -0.16 26.20 -11.60
C ILE A 504 1.22 25.57 -11.42
N GLY A 505 1.29 24.56 -10.57
CA GLY A 505 2.42 23.64 -10.48
C GLY A 505 1.96 22.23 -10.73
N SER A 506 2.80 21.42 -11.35
CA SER A 506 2.50 20.02 -11.65
C SER A 506 3.73 19.13 -11.42
N SER A 507 3.50 17.91 -11.01
CA SER A 507 4.57 16.93 -10.88
C SER A 507 4.08 15.54 -11.27
N SER A 508 5.00 14.73 -11.77
CA SER A 508 4.81 13.29 -11.93
C SER A 508 6.15 12.64 -11.63
N LEU A 509 6.23 11.89 -10.55
CA LEU A 509 7.49 11.34 -10.07
C LEU A 509 7.29 10.01 -9.34
N ALA A 510 8.36 9.21 -9.31
CA ALA A 510 8.53 8.11 -8.38
C ALA A 510 9.48 8.54 -7.27
N PRO A 511 9.32 8.06 -6.03
CA PRO A 511 10.27 8.34 -4.96
C PRO A 511 11.68 7.88 -5.31
N PRO A 512 12.74 8.67 -4.97
CA PRO A 512 14.12 8.34 -5.32
C PRO A 512 14.71 7.22 -4.44
N GLU A 513 14.12 6.98 -3.29
CA GLU A 513 14.57 6.01 -2.29
C GLU A 513 13.37 5.25 -1.71
N ASN A 514 13.68 4.13 -1.06
CA ASN A 514 12.70 3.37 -0.30
C ASN A 514 13.09 3.35 1.18
N PRO A 515 12.48 4.19 2.04
CA PRO A 515 12.70 4.13 3.47
C PRO A 515 12.14 2.81 4.00
N SER A 516 13.00 1.98 4.60
CA SER A 516 12.59 0.69 5.16
C SER A 516 12.08 0.89 6.58
N PRO A 517 10.76 0.85 6.82
CA PRO A 517 10.24 0.86 8.18
C PRO A 517 10.54 -0.46 8.87
N ALA A 518 10.75 -0.39 10.17
CA ALA A 518 10.88 -1.54 11.04
C ALA A 518 9.91 -1.43 12.20
N THR A 519 9.43 -2.55 12.70
CA THR A 519 8.50 -2.58 13.84
C THR A 519 8.88 -3.67 14.83
N ALA A 520 8.58 -3.42 16.12
CA ALA A 520 8.61 -4.41 17.17
C ALA A 520 7.27 -4.37 17.92
N LEU A 521 6.65 -5.52 18.08
CA LEU A 521 5.39 -5.68 18.78
C LEU A 521 5.62 -6.58 19.99
N PHE A 522 5.28 -6.07 21.17
CA PHE A 522 5.31 -6.82 22.41
C PHE A 522 3.89 -7.03 22.90
N VAL A 523 3.58 -8.25 23.29
CA VAL A 523 2.24 -8.63 23.73
C VAL A 523 2.32 -9.43 25.02
N GLU A 524 1.54 -9.02 26.01
CA GLU A 524 1.25 -9.82 27.19
C GLU A 524 -0.12 -10.49 27.00
N VAL A 525 -0.21 -11.77 27.27
CA VAL A 525 -1.44 -12.56 27.21
C VAL A 525 -1.69 -13.26 28.55
N GLU A 526 -2.96 -13.39 28.89
CA GLU A 526 -3.44 -14.26 29.98
C GLU A 526 -4.39 -15.28 29.38
N VAL A 527 -4.14 -16.55 29.60
CA VAL A 527 -4.93 -17.64 29.07
C VAL A 527 -5.51 -18.46 30.22
N ASP A 528 -6.81 -18.64 30.22
CA ASP A 528 -7.49 -19.61 31.07
C ASP A 528 -7.31 -21.00 30.44
N THR A 529 -6.57 -21.88 31.13
CA THR A 529 -6.19 -23.19 30.58
C THR A 529 -7.33 -24.22 30.58
N GLU A 530 -8.46 -23.94 31.26
CA GLU A 530 -9.64 -24.81 31.24
C GLU A 530 -10.57 -24.45 30.09
N THR A 531 -10.71 -23.17 29.76
CA THR A 531 -11.63 -22.69 28.71
C THR A 531 -10.94 -22.31 27.42
N GLY A 532 -9.64 -22.04 27.44
CA GLY A 532 -8.89 -21.51 26.31
C GLY A 532 -9.10 -20.01 26.04
N GLN A 533 -9.82 -19.32 26.94
CA GLN A 533 -10.14 -17.90 26.81
C GLN A 533 -8.98 -17.02 27.23
#